data_4dee20c42649dfa88237154ebb8fc4fb
#
_entry.id   4dee20c42649dfa88237154ebb8fc4fb
#
_cell.length_a   1.000
_cell.length_b   1.000
_cell.length_c   1.000
_cell.angle_alpha   90.00
_cell.angle_beta   90.00
_cell.angle_gamma   90.00
#
_symmetry.space_group_name_H-M   'P 1'
#
loop_
_entity.id
_entity.type
_entity.pdbx_description
1 polymer ?
#
loop_
_entity_poly.entity_id
_entity_poly.type
_entity_poly.pdbx_seq_one_letter_code
_entity_poly.pdbx_strand_id
1 'polypeptide(L)'
;MEDCMIDFWRRFKWIITIGFVIVLLIPVILNYVLLIPLKAPIIGDELGWLAFWGCYLGAIISSAIAFVILYIQRKDNHQENNNNRQLQLNVLMYQQQCQWLAEIRKAMADYVNIYRENELKELINLMKFCNIDIVLPKIKKLYDDLTKMDSMIAMIMAENAQRGNKHTYKGSFSENQKKLSVMISDLQFLAMMFCYKVPVLNTLADAEFQQRASDNLKQLLQQQNKNSILDYNQIFIIATSIIQPLPAIFEEVRNTAFNYIQEEKARIDTILKDNIYESE
;
A
#
# COMPACT_ATOMS: atom_id res chain seq x y z
N MET A 1 -0.04 -7.17 29.98
CA MET A 1 0.72 -6.36 30.98
C MET A 1 -0.21 -5.76 32.03
N GLU A 2 -1.43 -5.37 31.68
CA GLU A 2 -2.45 -4.86 32.60
C GLU A 2 -2.88 -5.89 33.66
N ASP A 3 -3.12 -7.13 33.26
CA ASP A 3 -3.55 -8.20 34.20
C ASP A 3 -2.52 -8.49 35.29
N CYS A 4 -1.24 -8.44 34.95
CA CYS A 4 -0.14 -8.65 35.89
C CYS A 4 -0.04 -7.51 36.95
N MET A 5 -0.39 -6.28 36.54
CA MET A 5 -0.38 -5.11 37.41
C MET A 5 -1.61 -5.04 38.31
N ILE A 6 -2.76 -5.50 37.82
CA ILE A 6 -3.99 -5.63 38.58
C ILE A 6 -3.83 -6.69 39.70
N ASP A 7 -3.20 -7.83 39.37
CA ASP A 7 -2.91 -8.89 40.33
C ASP A 7 -1.84 -8.47 41.36
N PHE A 8 -0.83 -7.71 40.96
CA PHE A 8 0.13 -7.09 41.87
C PHE A 8 -0.57 -6.14 42.83
N TRP A 9 -1.41 -5.22 42.33
CA TRP A 9 -2.18 -4.30 43.14
C TRP A 9 -3.14 -5.03 44.08
N ARG A 10 -3.78 -6.10 43.64
CA ARG A 10 -4.71 -6.92 44.44
C ARG A 10 -4.02 -7.64 45.60
N ARG A 11 -2.78 -8.10 45.40
CA ARG A 11 -1.97 -8.74 46.44
C ARG A 11 -1.34 -7.74 47.40
N PHE A 12 -0.87 -6.62 46.90
CA PHE A 12 -0.14 -5.64 47.70
C PHE A 12 -1.00 -4.55 48.31
N LYS A 13 -2.27 -4.36 47.91
CA LYS A 13 -3.16 -3.34 48.49
C LYS A 13 -3.27 -3.45 50.01
N TRP A 14 -3.36 -4.66 50.53
CA TRP A 14 -3.44 -4.89 51.95
C TRP A 14 -2.14 -4.54 52.69
N ILE A 15 -1.00 -4.85 52.12
CA ILE A 15 0.32 -4.53 52.67
C ILE A 15 0.51 -3.01 52.73
N ILE A 16 0.14 -2.32 51.63
CA ILE A 16 0.20 -0.86 51.52
C ILE A 16 -0.77 -0.22 52.54
N THR A 17 -1.99 -0.73 52.65
CA THR A 17 -2.98 -0.21 53.58
C THR A 17 -2.53 -0.42 55.02
N ILE A 18 -2.02 -1.61 55.36
CA ILE A 18 -1.50 -1.91 56.70
C ILE A 18 -0.29 -1.02 57.00
N GLY A 19 0.66 -0.88 56.05
CA GLY A 19 1.80 0.02 56.20
C GLY A 19 1.40 1.47 56.45
N PHE A 20 0.41 1.97 55.70
CA PHE A 20 -0.14 3.31 55.89
C PHE A 20 -0.81 3.49 57.28
N VAL A 21 -1.58 2.51 57.71
CA VAL A 21 -2.20 2.51 59.06
C VAL A 21 -1.14 2.51 60.18
N ILE A 22 -0.07 1.71 60.01
CA ILE A 22 1.05 1.68 60.98
C ILE A 22 1.71 3.05 61.03
N VAL A 23 2.03 3.66 59.91
CA VAL A 23 2.64 5.01 59.85
C VAL A 23 1.77 6.05 60.53
N LEU A 24 0.45 6.01 60.37
CA LEU A 24 -0.50 6.90 61.08
C LEU A 24 -0.57 6.62 62.56
N LEU A 25 -0.39 5.38 63.01
CA LEU A 25 -0.47 5.00 64.43
C LEU A 25 0.84 5.29 65.19
N ILE A 26 1.99 5.34 64.51
CA ILE A 26 3.30 5.59 65.17
C ILE A 26 3.26 6.84 66.08
N PRO A 27 2.78 8.00 65.61
CA PRO A 27 2.74 9.19 66.46
C PRO A 27 1.81 9.05 67.63
N VAL A 28 0.64 8.37 67.49
CA VAL A 28 -0.31 8.14 68.54
C VAL A 28 0.30 7.24 69.61
N ILE A 29 1.00 6.18 69.21
CA ILE A 29 1.70 5.25 70.10
C ILE A 29 2.84 5.99 70.83
N LEU A 30 3.64 6.77 70.07
CA LEU A 30 4.70 7.58 70.69
C LEU A 30 4.15 8.57 71.73
N ASN A 31 3.05 9.24 71.39
CA ASN A 31 2.40 10.15 72.35
C ASN A 31 1.91 9.41 73.59
N TYR A 32 1.34 8.22 73.49
CA TYR A 32 0.90 7.39 74.55
C TYR A 32 2.04 6.88 75.41
N VAL A 33 3.16 6.45 74.81
CA VAL A 33 4.37 6.00 75.48
C VAL A 33 5.03 7.13 76.28
N LEU A 34 5.00 8.36 75.74
CA LEU A 34 5.52 9.55 76.43
C LEU A 34 4.68 10.05 77.56
N LEU A 35 3.38 9.70 77.61
CA LEU A 35 2.46 9.96 78.75
C LEU A 35 2.65 8.99 79.89
N ILE A 36 3.31 7.86 79.75
CA ILE A 36 3.68 6.96 80.81
C ILE A 36 4.77 7.63 81.66
N PRO A 37 4.67 7.75 82.99
CA PRO A 37 5.66 8.41 83.80
C PRO A 37 6.93 7.61 83.94
N LEU A 38 7.63 7.48 82.85
CA LEU A 38 9.03 7.04 82.79
C LEU A 38 9.85 8.22 83.31
N LYS A 39 10.65 8.02 84.35
CA LYS A 39 11.54 9.04 84.97
C LYS A 39 12.62 9.58 83.99
N ALA A 40 12.33 9.66 82.71
CA ALA A 40 13.19 10.24 81.72
C ALA A 40 12.78 11.71 81.45
N PRO A 41 13.72 12.68 81.43
CA PRO A 41 13.42 14.07 81.13
C PRO A 41 12.87 14.13 79.71
N ILE A 42 11.59 14.48 79.56
CA ILE A 42 11.02 14.78 78.24
C ILE A 42 11.60 16.12 77.81
N ILE A 43 12.47 16.10 76.83
CA ILE A 43 13.06 17.31 76.21
C ILE A 43 12.06 17.79 75.15
N GLY A 44 11.32 18.84 75.40
CA GLY A 44 10.42 19.50 74.48
C GLY A 44 9.29 20.25 75.17
N ASP A 45 8.98 21.43 74.69
CA ASP A 45 7.84 22.23 75.05
C ASP A 45 6.61 21.88 74.19
N GLU A 46 5.42 22.35 74.58
CA GLU A 46 4.19 22.13 73.84
C GLU A 46 4.27 22.64 72.36
N LEU A 47 5.01 23.72 72.15
CA LEU A 47 5.22 24.31 70.84
C LEU A 47 6.10 23.41 69.95
N GLY A 48 7.14 22.77 70.46
CA GLY A 48 7.96 21.79 69.82
C GLY A 48 7.18 20.57 69.32
N TRP A 49 6.22 20.08 70.14
CA TRP A 49 5.33 19.00 69.72
C TRP A 49 4.38 19.40 68.61
N LEU A 50 3.78 20.60 68.70
CA LEU A 50 2.90 21.10 67.66
C LEU A 50 3.64 21.25 66.29
N ALA A 51 4.88 21.76 66.35
CA ALA A 51 5.72 21.88 65.21
C ALA A 51 6.07 20.51 64.57
N PHE A 52 6.42 19.51 65.41
CA PHE A 52 6.68 18.14 64.94
C PHE A 52 5.46 17.54 64.25
N TRP A 53 4.28 17.63 64.83
CA TRP A 53 3.05 17.13 64.26
C TRP A 53 2.68 17.84 62.96
N GLY A 54 2.88 19.15 62.88
CA GLY A 54 2.66 19.94 61.68
C GLY A 54 3.57 19.49 60.52
N CYS A 55 4.85 19.31 60.80
CA CYS A 55 5.81 18.81 59.82
C CYS A 55 5.50 17.37 59.36
N TYR A 56 5.17 16.48 60.30
CA TYR A 56 4.87 15.08 60.04
C TYR A 56 3.61 14.91 59.18
N LEU A 57 2.50 15.53 59.57
CA LEU A 57 1.26 15.53 58.81
C LEU A 57 1.44 16.22 57.45
N GLY A 58 2.15 17.33 57.41
CA GLY A 58 2.48 18.01 56.16
C GLY A 58 3.25 17.11 55.17
N ALA A 59 4.22 16.35 55.68
CA ALA A 59 4.97 15.38 54.82
C ALA A 59 4.10 14.25 54.32
N ILE A 60 3.19 13.70 55.13
CA ILE A 60 2.25 12.65 54.73
C ILE A 60 1.28 13.17 53.66
N ILE A 61 0.67 14.33 53.88
CA ILE A 61 -0.27 14.94 52.94
C ILE A 61 0.40 15.26 51.63
N SER A 62 1.59 15.88 51.70
CA SER A 62 2.37 16.19 50.45
C SER A 62 2.75 14.94 49.68
N SER A 63 3.16 13.87 50.35
CA SER A 63 3.46 12.58 49.72
C SER A 63 2.22 11.95 49.09
N ALA A 64 1.07 12.01 49.72
CA ALA A 64 -0.19 11.51 49.20
C ALA A 64 -0.62 12.30 47.94
N ILE A 65 -0.53 13.63 47.99
CA ILE A 65 -0.81 14.50 46.83
C ILE A 65 0.13 14.19 45.67
N ALA A 66 1.44 14.09 45.94
CA ALA A 66 2.43 13.75 44.93
C ALA A 66 2.13 12.39 44.26
N PHE A 67 1.72 11.41 45.06
CA PHE A 67 1.34 10.09 44.56
C PHE A 67 0.12 10.14 43.64
N VAL A 68 -0.92 10.90 44.03
CA VAL A 68 -2.12 11.10 43.19
C VAL A 68 -1.77 11.80 41.88
N ILE A 69 -0.95 12.85 41.95
CA ILE A 69 -0.50 13.56 40.73
C ILE A 69 0.26 12.61 39.80
N LEU A 70 1.21 11.83 40.34
CA LEU A 70 1.97 10.86 39.53
C LEU A 70 1.07 9.78 38.91
N TYR A 71 0.04 9.34 39.64
CA TYR A 71 -0.92 8.37 39.12
C TYR A 71 -1.74 8.93 37.93
N ILE A 72 -2.24 10.16 38.08
CA ILE A 72 -2.97 10.86 37.00
C ILE A 72 -2.06 11.08 35.80
N GLN A 73 -0.87 11.64 36.00
CA GLN A 73 0.10 11.87 34.93
C GLN A 73 0.48 10.58 34.19
N ARG A 74 0.65 9.48 34.91
CA ARG A 74 0.95 8.19 34.29
C ARG A 74 -0.19 7.70 33.41
N LYS A 75 -1.45 7.89 33.87
CA LYS A 75 -2.63 7.50 33.10
C LYS A 75 -2.75 8.36 31.82
N ASP A 76 -2.59 9.67 31.95
CA ASP A 76 -2.69 10.61 30.85
C ASP A 76 -1.55 10.39 29.82
N ASN A 77 -0.32 10.21 30.27
CA ASN A 77 0.83 9.88 29.42
C ASN A 77 0.64 8.55 28.66
N HIS A 78 -0.02 7.57 29.30
CA HIS A 78 -0.27 6.29 28.63
C HIS A 78 -1.32 6.43 27.54
N GLN A 79 -2.36 7.22 27.76
CA GLN A 79 -3.39 7.51 26.78
C GLN A 79 -2.83 8.36 25.63
N GLU A 80 -2.08 9.41 25.94
CA GLU A 80 -1.42 10.26 24.95
C GLU A 80 -0.42 9.46 24.08
N ASN A 81 0.38 8.59 24.70
CA ASN A 81 1.33 7.76 23.97
C ASN A 81 0.63 6.75 23.04
N ASN A 82 -0.50 6.20 23.44
CA ASN A 82 -1.31 5.34 22.58
C ASN A 82 -1.90 6.12 21.40
N ASN A 83 -2.45 7.31 21.65
CA ASN A 83 -2.98 8.16 20.59
C ASN A 83 -1.88 8.60 19.62
N ASN A 84 -0.73 9.02 20.11
CA ASN A 84 0.42 9.39 19.30
C ASN A 84 0.93 8.22 18.46
N ARG A 85 0.93 7.01 19.02
CA ARG A 85 1.31 5.80 18.28
C ARG A 85 0.31 5.48 17.16
N GLN A 86 -0.99 5.61 17.41
CA GLN A 86 -2.02 5.42 16.37
C GLN A 86 -1.89 6.46 15.27
N LEU A 87 -1.70 7.72 15.63
CA LEU A 87 -1.47 8.80 14.66
C LEU A 87 -0.24 8.52 13.79
N GLN A 88 0.88 8.10 14.39
CA GLN A 88 2.09 7.74 13.66
C GLN A 88 1.86 6.57 12.69
N LEU A 89 1.12 5.54 13.12
CA LEU A 89 0.76 4.41 12.24
C LEU A 89 -0.12 4.86 11.07
N ASN A 90 -1.10 5.72 11.31
CA ASN A 90 -1.97 6.26 10.27
C ASN A 90 -1.18 7.10 9.26
N VAL A 91 -0.28 7.96 9.73
CA VAL A 91 0.61 8.76 8.88
C VAL A 91 1.53 7.86 8.05
N LEU A 92 2.11 6.81 8.66
CA LEU A 92 2.96 5.86 7.96
C LEU A 92 2.19 5.10 6.87
N MET A 93 0.98 4.64 7.18
CA MET A 93 0.11 3.97 6.20
C MET A 93 -0.25 4.89 5.04
N TYR A 94 -0.58 6.14 5.32
CA TYR A 94 -0.84 7.14 4.28
C TYR A 94 0.38 7.38 3.39
N GLN A 95 1.56 7.55 3.99
CA GLN A 95 2.80 7.73 3.23
C GLN A 95 3.10 6.53 2.32
N GLN A 96 2.90 5.30 2.81
CA GLN A 96 3.07 4.09 2.00
C GLN A 96 2.09 4.04 0.83
N GLN A 97 0.84 4.45 1.03
CA GLN A 97 -0.15 4.50 -0.05
C GLN A 97 0.17 5.59 -1.07
N CYS A 98 0.65 6.74 -0.63
CA CYS A 98 1.12 7.80 -1.54
C CYS A 98 2.33 7.38 -2.37
N GLN A 99 3.28 6.66 -1.77
CA GLN A 99 4.43 6.09 -2.50
C GLN A 99 3.97 5.08 -3.55
N TRP A 100 3.10 4.15 -3.16
CA TRP A 100 2.52 3.20 -4.10
C TRP A 100 1.79 3.91 -5.26
N LEU A 101 1.01 4.96 -4.97
CA LEU A 101 0.32 5.72 -6.01
C LEU A 101 1.31 6.42 -6.96
N ALA A 102 2.43 6.90 -6.45
CA ALA A 102 3.48 7.49 -7.26
C ALA A 102 4.16 6.45 -8.18
N GLU A 103 4.43 5.26 -7.66
CA GLU A 103 5.01 4.15 -8.41
C GLU A 103 4.08 3.67 -9.53
N ILE A 104 2.80 3.45 -9.23
CA ILE A 104 1.84 3.01 -10.25
C ILE A 104 1.59 4.08 -11.31
N ARG A 105 1.54 5.37 -10.90
CA ARG A 105 1.45 6.50 -11.83
C ARG A 105 2.63 6.52 -12.80
N LYS A 106 3.85 6.33 -12.27
CA LYS A 106 5.06 6.27 -13.09
C LYS A 106 5.00 5.08 -14.05
N ALA A 107 4.69 3.89 -13.55
CA ALA A 107 4.59 2.69 -14.37
C ALA A 107 3.54 2.83 -15.49
N MET A 108 2.36 3.40 -15.19
CA MET A 108 1.33 3.67 -16.18
C MET A 108 1.73 4.74 -17.20
N ALA A 109 2.43 5.78 -16.75
CA ALA A 109 2.96 6.80 -17.67
C ALA A 109 4.03 6.22 -18.60
N ASP A 110 4.93 5.39 -18.07
CA ASP A 110 5.95 4.70 -18.88
C ASP A 110 5.28 3.74 -19.87
N TYR A 111 4.26 3.00 -19.47
CA TYR A 111 3.47 2.15 -20.35
C TYR A 111 2.83 2.93 -21.49
N VAL A 112 2.19 4.07 -21.17
CA VAL A 112 1.59 4.94 -22.17
C VAL A 112 2.64 5.56 -23.12
N ASN A 113 3.84 5.83 -22.62
CA ASN A 113 4.92 6.42 -23.43
C ASN A 113 5.61 5.42 -24.40
N ILE A 114 5.46 4.10 -24.21
CA ILE A 114 5.98 3.08 -25.14
C ILE A 114 5.38 3.27 -26.54
N TYR A 115 4.11 3.71 -26.58
CA TYR A 115 3.37 3.88 -27.84
C TYR A 115 3.30 5.34 -28.25
N ARG A 116 4.37 5.85 -28.80
CA ARG A 116 4.29 7.15 -29.47
C ARG A 116 3.60 6.97 -30.80
N GLU A 117 2.63 7.82 -31.09
CA GLU A 117 1.90 7.84 -32.38
C GLU A 117 2.86 7.85 -33.58
N ASN A 118 4.00 8.52 -33.44
CA ASN A 118 5.03 8.58 -34.47
C ASN A 118 5.70 7.21 -34.71
N GLU A 119 5.89 6.38 -33.69
CA GLU A 119 6.49 5.04 -33.85
C GLU A 119 5.52 4.08 -34.56
N LEU A 120 4.22 4.20 -34.27
CA LEU A 120 3.20 3.44 -34.99
C LEU A 120 3.11 3.88 -36.47
N LYS A 121 3.15 5.17 -36.76
CA LYS A 121 3.18 5.71 -38.12
C LYS A 121 4.43 5.27 -38.85
N GLU A 122 5.58 5.26 -38.21
CA GLU A 122 6.83 4.76 -38.74
C GLU A 122 6.76 3.26 -39.06
N LEU A 123 6.17 2.47 -38.13
CA LEU A 123 5.96 1.03 -38.34
C LEU A 123 5.09 0.75 -39.58
N ILE A 124 3.97 1.48 -39.73
CA ILE A 124 3.10 1.39 -40.90
C ILE A 124 3.89 1.72 -42.18
N ASN A 125 4.67 2.79 -42.15
CA ASN A 125 5.46 3.19 -43.30
C ASN A 125 6.55 2.15 -43.65
N LEU A 126 7.24 1.60 -42.63
CA LEU A 126 8.25 0.55 -42.88
C LEU A 126 7.62 -0.73 -43.45
N MET A 127 6.44 -1.11 -42.98
CA MET A 127 5.69 -2.23 -43.58
C MET A 127 5.28 -1.94 -45.01
N LYS A 128 4.90 -0.70 -45.35
CA LYS A 128 4.55 -0.27 -46.69
C LYS A 128 5.73 -0.38 -47.70
N PHE A 129 6.96 -0.17 -47.22
CA PHE A 129 8.16 -0.22 -48.04
C PHE A 129 8.89 -1.58 -48.00
N CYS A 130 8.28 -2.62 -47.48
CA CYS A 130 8.83 -3.99 -47.43
C CYS A 130 10.15 -4.13 -46.66
N ASN A 131 10.46 -3.25 -45.75
CA ASN A 131 11.72 -3.30 -45.00
C ASN A 131 11.59 -4.17 -43.74
N ILE A 132 11.38 -5.46 -43.96
CA ILE A 132 10.99 -6.42 -42.92
C ILE A 132 12.12 -6.69 -41.94
N ASP A 133 13.36 -6.68 -42.38
CA ASP A 133 14.53 -6.85 -41.49
C ASP A 133 14.58 -5.75 -40.41
N ILE A 134 13.97 -4.60 -40.68
CA ILE A 134 13.84 -3.49 -39.73
C ILE A 134 12.52 -3.58 -38.93
N VAL A 135 11.44 -4.00 -39.57
CA VAL A 135 10.10 -4.06 -38.98
C VAL A 135 10.01 -5.14 -37.91
N LEU A 136 10.50 -6.35 -38.19
CA LEU A 136 10.40 -7.47 -37.25
C LEU A 136 11.12 -7.20 -35.92
N PRO A 137 12.36 -6.69 -35.86
CA PRO A 137 13.00 -6.33 -34.60
C PRO A 137 12.25 -5.23 -33.82
N LYS A 138 11.66 -4.25 -34.53
CA LYS A 138 10.87 -3.19 -33.89
C LYS A 138 9.58 -3.72 -33.27
N ILE A 139 8.84 -4.57 -33.99
CA ILE A 139 7.63 -5.21 -33.47
C ILE A 139 7.96 -6.09 -32.26
N LYS A 140 9.03 -6.88 -32.35
CA LYS A 140 9.49 -7.74 -31.26
C LYS A 140 9.86 -6.91 -30.04
N LYS A 141 10.64 -5.84 -30.20
CA LYS A 141 11.00 -4.94 -29.12
C LYS A 141 9.74 -4.34 -28.47
N LEU A 142 8.79 -3.88 -29.26
CA LEU A 142 7.54 -3.32 -28.78
C LEU A 142 6.75 -4.35 -27.95
N TYR A 143 6.68 -5.60 -28.39
CA TYR A 143 6.04 -6.70 -27.67
C TYR A 143 6.75 -7.00 -26.34
N ASP A 144 8.09 -7.08 -26.38
CA ASP A 144 8.90 -7.34 -25.18
C ASP A 144 8.76 -6.21 -24.14
N ASP A 145 8.80 -4.95 -24.58
CA ASP A 145 8.64 -3.77 -23.74
C ASP A 145 7.24 -3.75 -23.08
N LEU A 146 6.18 -4.07 -23.84
CA LEU A 146 4.83 -4.20 -23.31
C LEU A 146 4.71 -5.29 -22.25
N THR A 147 5.16 -6.49 -22.57
CA THR A 147 5.06 -7.64 -21.68
C THR A 147 5.81 -7.37 -20.37
N LYS A 148 6.96 -6.69 -20.44
CA LYS A 148 7.71 -6.27 -19.28
C LYS A 148 6.94 -5.28 -18.43
N MET A 149 6.33 -4.27 -19.05
CA MET A 149 5.56 -3.26 -18.33
C MET A 149 4.25 -3.81 -17.76
N ASP A 150 3.56 -4.68 -18.48
CA ASP A 150 2.39 -5.40 -17.97
C ASP A 150 2.73 -6.20 -16.70
N SER A 151 3.86 -6.91 -16.71
CA SER A 151 4.35 -7.66 -15.56
C SER A 151 4.70 -6.74 -14.38
N MET A 152 5.31 -5.59 -14.65
CA MET A 152 5.67 -4.61 -13.62
C MET A 152 4.42 -4.00 -12.97
N ILE A 153 3.44 -3.58 -13.77
CA ILE A 153 2.16 -3.06 -13.26
C ILE A 153 1.44 -4.13 -12.42
N ALA A 154 1.41 -5.37 -12.90
CA ALA A 154 0.79 -6.48 -12.18
C ALA A 154 1.48 -6.74 -10.83
N MET A 155 2.81 -6.66 -10.74
CA MET A 155 3.56 -6.78 -9.49
C MET A 155 3.22 -5.66 -8.50
N ILE A 156 3.24 -4.40 -8.93
CA ILE A 156 2.92 -3.25 -8.08
C ILE A 156 1.49 -3.37 -7.53
N MET A 157 0.55 -3.84 -8.36
CA MET A 157 -0.84 -4.07 -7.95
C MET A 157 -0.97 -5.23 -6.97
N ALA A 158 -0.22 -6.33 -7.17
CA ALA A 158 -0.24 -7.47 -6.28
C ALA A 158 0.31 -7.13 -4.88
N GLU A 159 1.37 -6.33 -4.81
CA GLU A 159 1.91 -5.86 -3.53
C GLU A 159 0.89 -5.02 -2.75
N ASN A 160 0.15 -4.16 -3.43
CA ASN A 160 -0.89 -3.37 -2.77
C ASN A 160 -2.03 -4.24 -2.25
N ALA A 161 -2.43 -5.27 -2.99
CA ALA A 161 -3.45 -6.22 -2.56
C ALA A 161 -3.03 -7.01 -1.31
N GLN A 162 -1.75 -7.40 -1.20
CA GLN A 162 -1.20 -8.07 -0.01
C GLN A 162 -1.21 -7.18 1.24
N ARG A 163 -1.10 -5.87 1.08
CA ARG A 163 -1.18 -4.89 2.18
C ARG A 163 -2.61 -4.63 2.68
N GLY A 164 -3.58 -5.44 2.26
CA GLY A 164 -4.97 -5.38 2.72
C GLY A 164 -5.89 -4.47 1.91
N ASN A 165 -5.38 -3.79 0.91
CA ASN A 165 -6.19 -3.02 -0.02
C ASN A 165 -6.85 -3.98 -1.02
N LYS A 166 -8.09 -4.38 -0.74
CA LYS A 166 -8.89 -5.30 -1.56
C LYS A 166 -9.33 -4.72 -2.92
N HIS A 167 -8.81 -3.58 -3.34
CA HIS A 167 -9.08 -3.07 -4.68
C HIS A 167 -8.37 -3.94 -5.71
N THR A 168 -9.08 -4.95 -6.14
CA THR A 168 -8.69 -5.76 -7.29
C THR A 168 -8.66 -4.86 -8.51
N TYR A 169 -7.51 -4.84 -9.16
CA TYR A 169 -7.32 -4.34 -10.51
C TYR A 169 -8.22 -5.12 -11.48
N LYS A 170 -9.51 -4.80 -11.46
CA LYS A 170 -10.53 -5.32 -12.36
C LYS A 170 -11.23 -4.11 -12.95
N GLY A 171 -10.75 -3.67 -14.11
CA GLY A 171 -11.36 -2.55 -14.78
C GLY A 171 -11.02 -2.53 -16.26
N SER A 172 -11.62 -1.59 -16.94
CA SER A 172 -11.44 -1.30 -18.34
C SER A 172 -9.97 -1.16 -18.78
N PHE A 173 -9.08 -0.73 -17.86
CA PHE A 173 -7.64 -0.64 -18.14
C PHE A 173 -7.03 -2.02 -18.44
N SER A 174 -7.28 -3.05 -17.62
CA SER A 174 -6.76 -4.40 -17.85
C SER A 174 -7.29 -5.04 -19.14
N GLU A 175 -8.56 -4.77 -19.47
CA GLU A 175 -9.16 -5.26 -20.72
C GLU A 175 -8.51 -4.60 -21.95
N ASN A 176 -8.28 -3.30 -21.88
CA ASN A 176 -7.63 -2.56 -22.96
C ASN A 176 -6.15 -2.93 -23.12
N GLN A 177 -5.43 -3.20 -22.00
CA GLN A 177 -4.09 -3.77 -22.06
C GLN A 177 -4.07 -5.11 -22.81
N LYS A 178 -5.01 -6.01 -22.51
CA LYS A 178 -5.12 -7.31 -23.19
C LYS A 178 -5.40 -7.14 -24.66
N LYS A 179 -6.32 -6.27 -25.05
CA LYS A 179 -6.61 -5.97 -26.46
C LYS A 179 -5.35 -5.53 -27.18
N LEU A 180 -4.60 -4.59 -26.59
CA LEU A 180 -3.38 -4.05 -27.16
C LEU A 180 -2.29 -5.11 -27.31
N SER A 181 -2.07 -5.94 -26.28
CA SER A 181 -1.10 -7.04 -26.30
C SER A 181 -1.43 -8.07 -27.40
N VAL A 182 -2.71 -8.43 -27.54
CA VAL A 182 -3.16 -9.36 -28.57
C VAL A 182 -2.92 -8.79 -29.98
N MET A 183 -3.23 -7.51 -30.21
CA MET A 183 -3.02 -6.89 -31.52
C MET A 183 -1.56 -6.82 -31.92
N ILE A 184 -0.65 -6.56 -30.97
CA ILE A 184 0.79 -6.55 -31.25
C ILE A 184 1.31 -7.98 -31.46
N SER A 185 0.78 -8.96 -30.73
CA SER A 185 1.04 -10.37 -31.02
C SER A 185 0.64 -10.76 -32.44
N ASP A 186 -0.54 -10.30 -32.89
CA ASP A 186 -1.00 -10.52 -34.27
C ASP A 186 -0.05 -9.93 -35.29
N LEU A 187 0.44 -8.71 -35.08
CA LEU A 187 1.44 -8.09 -35.96
C LEU A 187 2.76 -8.87 -35.97
N GLN A 188 3.19 -9.38 -34.80
CA GLN A 188 4.39 -10.21 -34.72
C GLN A 188 4.26 -11.50 -35.51
N PHE A 189 3.12 -12.20 -35.38
CA PHE A 189 2.87 -13.41 -36.21
C PHE A 189 2.85 -13.12 -37.69
N LEU A 190 2.20 -12.05 -38.13
CA LEU A 190 2.21 -11.65 -39.54
C LEU A 190 3.62 -11.37 -40.04
N ALA A 191 4.41 -10.63 -39.29
CA ALA A 191 5.79 -10.33 -39.63
C ALA A 191 6.65 -11.61 -39.70
N MET A 192 6.48 -12.54 -38.76
CA MET A 192 7.18 -13.84 -38.81
C MET A 192 6.76 -14.68 -40.02
N MET A 193 5.45 -14.78 -40.31
CA MET A 193 4.96 -15.49 -41.49
C MET A 193 5.62 -14.98 -42.76
N PHE A 194 5.72 -13.68 -42.90
CA PHE A 194 6.33 -13.07 -44.07
C PHE A 194 7.85 -13.30 -44.14
N CYS A 195 8.59 -13.07 -43.07
CA CYS A 195 10.04 -13.25 -43.00
C CYS A 195 10.46 -14.70 -43.28
N TYR A 196 9.76 -15.65 -42.66
CA TYR A 196 10.11 -17.06 -42.77
C TYR A 196 9.37 -17.79 -43.90
N LYS A 197 8.56 -17.07 -44.67
CA LYS A 197 7.75 -17.62 -45.78
C LYS A 197 6.95 -18.83 -45.37
N VAL A 198 6.32 -18.73 -44.19
CA VAL A 198 5.53 -19.81 -43.59
C VAL A 198 4.18 -19.91 -44.28
N PRO A 199 3.76 -21.11 -44.77
CA PRO A 199 2.43 -21.31 -45.33
C PRO A 199 1.32 -21.04 -44.29
N VAL A 200 0.18 -20.51 -44.75
CA VAL A 200 -0.97 -20.21 -43.89
C VAL A 200 -1.42 -21.42 -43.07
N LEU A 201 -1.44 -22.61 -43.70
CA LEU A 201 -1.83 -23.84 -43.03
C LEU A 201 -0.93 -24.18 -41.83
N ASN A 202 0.38 -24.01 -41.95
CA ASN A 202 1.32 -24.30 -40.90
C ASN A 202 1.16 -23.33 -39.73
N THR A 203 0.92 -22.06 -40.01
CA THR A 203 0.64 -21.06 -38.98
C THR A 203 -0.67 -21.36 -38.26
N LEU A 204 -1.72 -21.69 -39.00
CA LEU A 204 -3.02 -22.06 -38.36
C LEU A 204 -2.94 -23.36 -37.55
N ALA A 205 -1.99 -24.25 -37.82
CA ALA A 205 -1.78 -25.48 -37.04
C ALA A 205 -0.87 -25.27 -35.84
N ASP A 206 -0.18 -24.13 -35.72
CA ASP A 206 0.74 -23.83 -34.63
C ASP A 206 -0.02 -23.59 -33.30
N ALA A 207 0.38 -24.30 -32.24
CA ALA A 207 -0.27 -24.23 -30.93
C ALA A 207 -0.10 -22.85 -30.26
N GLU A 208 1.06 -22.24 -30.42
CA GLU A 208 1.33 -20.91 -29.86
C GLU A 208 0.49 -19.84 -30.55
N PHE A 209 0.39 -19.94 -31.88
CA PHE A 209 -0.50 -19.08 -32.66
C PHE A 209 -1.95 -19.23 -32.25
N GLN A 210 -2.44 -20.47 -32.06
CA GLN A 210 -3.83 -20.73 -31.63
C GLN A 210 -4.14 -20.12 -30.27
N GLN A 211 -3.16 -20.08 -29.38
CA GLN A 211 -3.32 -19.55 -28.03
C GLN A 211 -3.25 -18.02 -27.97
N ARG A 212 -2.40 -17.40 -28.79
CA ARG A 212 -2.05 -15.97 -28.66
C ARG A 212 -2.68 -15.06 -29.71
N ALA A 213 -2.96 -15.58 -30.90
CA ALA A 213 -3.54 -14.78 -31.98
C ALA A 213 -5.01 -14.46 -31.73
N SER A 214 -5.45 -13.29 -32.21
CA SER A 214 -6.86 -12.90 -32.14
C SER A 214 -7.72 -13.78 -33.06
N ASP A 215 -9.01 -13.89 -32.71
CA ASP A 215 -9.97 -14.58 -33.57
C ASP A 215 -10.15 -13.88 -34.92
N ASN A 216 -9.98 -12.55 -34.93
CA ASN A 216 -10.01 -11.77 -36.15
C ASN A 216 -8.86 -12.17 -37.09
N LEU A 217 -7.62 -12.24 -36.59
CA LEU A 217 -6.47 -12.69 -37.41
C LEU A 217 -6.67 -14.12 -37.91
N LYS A 218 -7.16 -15.03 -37.03
CA LYS A 218 -7.48 -16.42 -37.41
C LYS A 218 -8.47 -16.47 -38.58
N GLN A 219 -9.57 -15.69 -38.47
CA GLN A 219 -10.58 -15.60 -39.54
C GLN A 219 -10.00 -15.04 -40.87
N LEU A 220 -9.21 -13.95 -40.78
CA LEU A 220 -8.57 -13.36 -41.97
C LEU A 220 -7.64 -14.37 -42.66
N LEU A 221 -6.85 -15.13 -41.88
CA LEU A 221 -5.98 -16.17 -42.43
C LEU A 221 -6.75 -17.37 -43.00
N GLN A 222 -7.86 -17.76 -42.40
CA GLN A 222 -8.73 -18.85 -42.87
C GLN A 222 -9.37 -18.53 -44.25
N GLN A 223 -9.59 -17.26 -44.54
CA GLN A 223 -10.12 -16.80 -45.83
C GLN A 223 -9.08 -16.87 -46.96
N GLN A 224 -7.79 -16.97 -46.63
CA GLN A 224 -6.73 -17.09 -47.61
C GLN A 224 -6.56 -18.53 -48.06
N ASN A 225 -5.90 -18.72 -49.22
CA ASN A 225 -5.58 -20.06 -49.66
C ASN A 225 -4.61 -20.74 -48.68
N LYS A 226 -5.09 -21.80 -48.02
CA LYS A 226 -4.38 -22.47 -46.92
C LYS A 226 -3.01 -23.00 -47.27
N ASN A 227 -2.78 -23.37 -48.55
CA ASN A 227 -1.51 -23.91 -48.99
C ASN A 227 -0.56 -22.82 -49.55
N SER A 228 -0.98 -21.55 -49.58
CA SER A 228 -0.16 -20.45 -50.07
C SER A 228 0.67 -19.83 -48.98
N ILE A 229 1.79 -19.24 -49.42
CA ILE A 229 2.52 -18.24 -48.65
C ILE A 229 1.86 -16.90 -48.96
N LEU A 230 1.57 -16.12 -47.92
CA LEU A 230 0.99 -14.79 -48.10
C LEU A 230 1.94 -13.92 -48.93
N ASP A 231 1.40 -13.28 -49.95
CA ASP A 231 2.13 -12.26 -50.69
C ASP A 231 2.17 -10.93 -49.89
N TYR A 232 3.00 -10.03 -50.37
CA TYR A 232 3.18 -8.73 -49.73
C TYR A 232 1.88 -7.93 -49.62
N ASN A 233 1.05 -7.93 -50.65
CA ASN A 233 -0.19 -7.15 -50.65
C ASN A 233 -1.19 -7.71 -49.61
N GLN A 234 -1.30 -9.03 -49.50
CA GLN A 234 -2.14 -9.70 -48.53
C GLN A 234 -1.71 -9.38 -47.09
N ILE A 235 -0.41 -9.48 -46.79
CA ILE A 235 0.15 -9.13 -45.52
C ILE A 235 -0.08 -7.66 -45.19
N PHE A 236 0.16 -6.77 -46.15
CA PHE A 236 -0.06 -5.34 -45.95
C PHE A 236 -1.53 -5.01 -45.63
N ILE A 237 -2.47 -5.62 -46.34
CA ILE A 237 -3.91 -5.44 -46.08
C ILE A 237 -4.27 -5.92 -44.68
N ILE A 238 -3.83 -7.12 -44.30
CA ILE A 238 -4.10 -7.70 -42.96
C ILE A 238 -3.46 -6.83 -41.86
N ALA A 239 -2.19 -6.46 -42.00
CA ALA A 239 -1.48 -5.61 -41.06
C ALA A 239 -2.14 -4.24 -40.92
N THR A 240 -2.58 -3.62 -42.00
CA THR A 240 -3.28 -2.34 -41.95
C THR A 240 -4.59 -2.47 -41.21
N SER A 241 -5.35 -3.56 -41.36
CA SER A 241 -6.60 -3.78 -40.62
C SER A 241 -6.37 -3.95 -39.13
N ILE A 242 -5.22 -4.50 -38.70
CA ILE A 242 -4.83 -4.63 -37.29
C ILE A 242 -4.36 -3.27 -36.74
N ILE A 243 -3.58 -2.51 -37.49
CA ILE A 243 -2.98 -1.26 -37.02
C ILE A 243 -4.00 -0.11 -36.96
N GLN A 244 -4.98 -0.11 -37.85
CA GLN A 244 -5.97 0.98 -37.96
C GLN A 244 -6.68 1.30 -36.64
N PRO A 245 -7.15 0.32 -35.81
CA PRO A 245 -7.80 0.61 -34.54
C PRO A 245 -6.82 0.90 -33.38
N LEU A 246 -5.50 0.65 -33.54
CA LEU A 246 -4.51 0.81 -32.47
C LEU A 246 -4.50 2.21 -31.83
N PRO A 247 -4.53 3.33 -32.58
CA PRO A 247 -4.54 4.66 -31.98
C PRO A 247 -5.74 4.91 -31.06
N ALA A 248 -6.92 4.40 -31.42
CA ALA A 248 -8.13 4.55 -30.63
C ALA A 248 -8.06 3.72 -29.33
N ILE A 249 -7.60 2.47 -29.41
CA ILE A 249 -7.41 1.60 -28.24
C ILE A 249 -6.36 2.20 -27.31
N PHE A 250 -5.32 2.77 -27.86
CA PHE A 250 -4.27 3.41 -27.11
C PHE A 250 -4.76 4.64 -26.31
N GLU A 251 -5.57 5.47 -26.96
CA GLU A 251 -6.21 6.59 -26.31
C GLU A 251 -7.15 6.10 -25.17
N GLU A 252 -7.86 5.01 -25.38
CA GLU A 252 -8.70 4.38 -24.37
C GLU A 252 -7.89 3.84 -23.20
N VAL A 253 -6.74 3.20 -23.45
CA VAL A 253 -5.79 2.78 -22.39
C VAL A 253 -5.32 3.98 -21.57
N ARG A 254 -4.95 5.07 -22.24
CA ARG A 254 -4.51 6.30 -21.57
C ARG A 254 -5.59 6.89 -20.66
N ASN A 255 -6.80 6.99 -21.17
CA ASN A 255 -7.92 7.56 -20.44
C ASN A 255 -8.33 6.68 -19.24
N THR A 256 -8.35 5.36 -19.41
CA THR A 256 -8.65 4.43 -18.31
C THR A 256 -7.56 4.39 -17.25
N ALA A 257 -6.29 4.51 -17.63
CA ALA A 257 -5.18 4.65 -16.69
C ALA A 257 -5.29 5.94 -15.88
N PHE A 258 -5.60 7.05 -16.53
CA PHE A 258 -5.79 8.33 -15.86
C PHE A 258 -6.94 8.30 -14.86
N ASN A 259 -8.09 7.79 -15.27
CA ASN A 259 -9.27 7.67 -14.40
C ASN A 259 -8.97 6.79 -13.17
N TYR A 260 -8.31 5.65 -13.35
CA TYR A 260 -7.90 4.78 -12.27
C TYR A 260 -7.02 5.52 -11.24
N ILE A 261 -6.03 6.28 -11.70
CA ILE A 261 -5.15 7.06 -10.82
C ILE A 261 -5.94 8.13 -10.02
N GLN A 262 -6.92 8.78 -10.66
CA GLN A 262 -7.76 9.80 -9.99
C GLN A 262 -8.66 9.16 -8.92
N GLU A 263 -9.27 8.02 -9.22
CA GLU A 263 -10.10 7.26 -8.28
C GLU A 263 -9.29 6.80 -7.05
N GLU A 264 -8.09 6.26 -7.28
CA GLU A 264 -7.21 5.84 -6.18
C GLU A 264 -6.73 7.01 -5.33
N LYS A 265 -6.42 8.15 -5.95
CA LYS A 265 -6.08 9.36 -5.22
C LYS A 265 -7.23 9.82 -4.33
N ALA A 266 -8.44 9.90 -4.87
CA ALA A 266 -9.63 10.30 -4.10
C ALA A 266 -9.88 9.34 -2.92
N ARG A 267 -9.67 8.03 -3.12
CA ARG A 267 -9.79 7.02 -2.06
C ARG A 267 -8.77 7.23 -0.94
N ILE A 268 -7.51 7.50 -1.29
CA ILE A 268 -6.45 7.75 -0.31
C ILE A 268 -6.75 9.03 0.50
N ASP A 269 -7.21 10.07 -0.17
CA ASP A 269 -7.57 11.34 0.47
C ASP A 269 -8.78 11.18 1.42
N THR A 270 -9.72 10.29 1.10
CA THR A 270 -10.87 9.97 1.98
C THR A 270 -10.41 9.21 3.24
N ILE A 271 -9.57 8.20 3.08
CA ILE A 271 -9.01 7.46 4.22
C ILE A 271 -8.26 8.38 5.19
N LEU A 272 -7.54 9.37 4.65
CA LEU A 272 -6.83 10.35 5.49
C LEU A 272 -7.81 11.19 6.30
N LYS A 273 -8.89 11.68 5.67
CA LYS A 273 -9.91 12.50 6.35
C LYS A 273 -10.59 11.71 7.46
N ASP A 274 -11.05 10.51 7.19
CA ASP A 274 -11.75 9.68 8.16
C ASP A 274 -10.86 9.37 9.38
N ASN A 275 -9.58 9.06 9.16
CA ASN A 275 -8.65 8.76 10.25
C ASN A 275 -8.20 9.99 11.07
N ILE A 276 -8.28 11.20 10.52
CA ILE A 276 -7.95 12.44 11.26
C ILE A 276 -9.15 12.90 12.09
N TYR A 277 -10.37 12.83 11.54
CA TYR A 277 -11.57 13.33 12.21
C TYR A 277 -12.12 12.36 13.27
N GLU A 278 -11.83 11.06 13.21
CA GLU A 278 -12.17 10.13 14.29
C GLU A 278 -11.24 10.23 15.51
N SER A 279 -10.14 11.00 15.43
CA SER A 279 -9.19 11.21 16.52
C SER A 279 -9.44 12.49 17.35
N GLU A 280 -10.38 13.33 16.96
CA GLU A 280 -10.90 14.47 17.75
C GLU A 280 -12.14 14.06 18.57
#